data_85ab256c8c72e9162ba0a2a68566a466
#
_entry.id   85ab256c8c72e9162ba0a2a68566a466
#
_cell.length_a   1.000
_cell.length_b   1.000
_cell.length_c   1.000
_cell.angle_alpha   90.00
_cell.angle_beta   90.00
_cell.angle_gamma   90.00
#
_symmetry.space_group_name_H-M   'P 1'
#
loop_
_entity.id
_entity.type
_entity.pdbx_description
1 polymer ?
#
loop_
_entity_poly.entity_id
_entity_poly.type
_entity_poly.pdbx_seq_one_letter_code
_entity_poly.pdbx_strand_id
1 'polypeptide(L)'
;MQRRQFLSWLWALAAATSLAAQAARRALRFKITDIRVVPLRTIRSVGALEPAWNPGGKMSFQVGGGSFLEVHSDQGLVGIGPGMDPGLLPAVKAQLLGQDPFDTESHSARLRYYAAGASYRGSASLDIALWDLIGRATQQPLYKFWGGGKEKVPAYASLIQLSTPEERARLAKQLLEEGWRAIKLRLHHPSLKEDLRTVEAVRAAVGDGMEIMTDANQAQSSGNWQPGVLWDFRRALETARELQKLRCCWLEEPLPRYAFDRLAELNRLVELPLAGGENNRGIHEFLSMLRQDVYDILQPESLVSEGLTGLRKIGVLAEAFGKQVVPHHGGGDLGTIAHLHLVAAWPHAPYLELLHDPPIGDYRHRFAIFQEPPRLDHEGCLHLPDGPGLGVEINRDLIARS
;
A
#
# COMPACT_ATOMS: atom_id res chain seq x y z
N MET A 1 -13.12 66.99 16.98
CA MET A 1 -13.21 66.27 15.67
C MET A 1 -12.38 64.98 15.60
N GLN A 2 -11.26 64.86 16.29
CA GLN A 2 -10.33 63.70 16.16
C GLN A 2 -10.83 62.34 16.68
N ARG A 3 -11.64 62.30 17.76
CA ARG A 3 -12.11 60.99 18.37
C ARG A 3 -13.11 60.23 17.49
N ARG A 4 -13.97 60.93 16.74
CA ARG A 4 -14.95 60.28 15.83
C ARG A 4 -14.27 59.73 14.57
N GLN A 5 -13.25 60.38 14.06
CA GLN A 5 -12.47 59.89 12.92
C GLN A 5 -11.65 58.64 13.28
N PHE A 6 -11.04 58.58 14.47
CA PHE A 6 -10.26 57.47 14.96
C PHE A 6 -11.13 56.19 15.11
N LEU A 7 -12.34 56.32 15.67
CA LEU A 7 -13.30 55.23 15.80
C LEU A 7 -13.77 54.71 14.43
N SER A 8 -13.99 55.60 13.45
CA SER A 8 -14.36 55.17 12.09
C SER A 8 -13.25 54.39 11.38
N TRP A 9 -11.97 54.71 11.63
CA TRP A 9 -10.82 53.97 11.11
C TRP A 9 -10.71 52.55 11.73
N LEU A 10 -10.96 52.42 13.04
CA LEU A 10 -10.97 51.13 13.73
C LEU A 10 -12.09 50.20 13.21
N TRP A 11 -13.28 50.74 12.96
CA TRP A 11 -14.37 49.97 12.37
C TRP A 11 -14.10 49.57 10.93
N ALA A 12 -13.50 50.42 10.15
CA ALA A 12 -13.09 50.10 8.77
C ALA A 12 -12.02 49.01 8.73
N LEU A 13 -11.02 49.07 9.64
CA LEU A 13 -9.99 48.03 9.77
C LEU A 13 -10.59 46.68 10.21
N ALA A 14 -11.46 46.68 11.21
CA ALA A 14 -12.15 45.47 11.68
C ALA A 14 -13.06 44.85 10.61
N ALA A 15 -13.74 45.66 9.81
CA ALA A 15 -14.55 45.22 8.68
C ALA A 15 -13.68 44.64 7.56
N ALA A 16 -12.55 45.29 7.25
CA ALA A 16 -11.60 44.81 6.23
C ALA A 16 -10.93 43.50 6.63
N THR A 17 -10.56 43.34 7.93
CA THR A 17 -10.00 42.08 8.45
C THR A 17 -11.06 40.95 8.49
N SER A 18 -12.30 41.28 8.78
CA SER A 18 -13.41 40.29 8.75
C SER A 18 -13.73 39.83 7.33
N LEU A 19 -13.73 40.75 6.36
CA LEU A 19 -13.92 40.42 4.94
C LEU A 19 -12.75 39.65 4.36
N ALA A 20 -11.52 40.01 4.71
CA ALA A 20 -10.33 39.22 4.34
C ALA A 20 -10.34 37.83 4.98
N ALA A 21 -10.74 37.71 6.24
CA ALA A 21 -10.88 36.42 6.92
C ALA A 21 -12.04 35.57 6.33
N GLN A 22 -13.15 36.19 5.92
CA GLN A 22 -14.24 35.53 5.22
C GLN A 22 -13.83 35.10 3.80
N ALA A 23 -13.10 35.96 3.08
CA ALA A 23 -12.54 35.61 1.76
C ALA A 23 -11.52 34.49 1.85
N ALA A 24 -10.62 34.51 2.86
CA ALA A 24 -9.69 33.43 3.14
C ALA A 24 -10.40 32.12 3.53
N ARG A 25 -11.46 32.18 4.35
CA ARG A 25 -12.30 31.02 4.67
C ARG A 25 -13.05 30.47 3.45
N ARG A 26 -13.45 31.35 2.51
CA ARG A 26 -14.13 30.95 1.27
C ARG A 26 -13.15 30.36 0.26
N ALA A 27 -11.91 30.86 0.24
CA ALA A 27 -10.80 30.32 -0.57
C ALA A 27 -10.31 28.95 -0.09
N LEU A 28 -10.59 28.57 1.16
CA LEU A 28 -10.25 27.26 1.74
C LEU A 28 -11.35 26.21 1.56
N ARG A 29 -12.49 26.53 0.95
CA ARG A 29 -13.56 25.55 0.69
C ARG A 29 -13.48 25.12 -0.77
N PHE A 30 -12.94 23.93 -0.96
CA PHE A 30 -13.01 23.24 -2.24
C PHE A 30 -14.34 22.48 -2.37
N LYS A 31 -14.78 22.24 -3.60
CA LYS A 31 -15.88 21.34 -3.88
C LYS A 31 -15.46 20.36 -4.96
N ILE A 32 -15.78 19.11 -4.72
CA ILE A 32 -15.66 18.07 -5.75
C ILE A 32 -16.69 18.36 -6.85
N THR A 33 -16.22 18.54 -8.07
CA THR A 33 -17.07 18.89 -9.23
C THR A 33 -17.31 17.72 -10.17
N ASP A 34 -16.35 16.79 -10.27
CA ASP A 34 -16.48 15.57 -11.08
C ASP A 34 -15.56 14.46 -10.57
N ILE A 35 -15.90 13.21 -10.90
CA ILE A 35 -15.09 12.02 -10.63
C ILE A 35 -15.11 11.18 -11.91
N ARG A 36 -13.91 10.77 -12.39
CA ARG A 36 -13.77 10.04 -13.65
C ARG A 36 -12.90 8.81 -13.46
N VAL A 37 -13.25 7.72 -14.12
CA VAL A 37 -12.34 6.59 -14.35
C VAL A 37 -11.75 6.76 -15.74
N VAL A 38 -10.44 6.88 -15.82
CA VAL A 38 -9.71 7.14 -17.05
C VAL A 38 -8.94 5.88 -17.46
N PRO A 39 -9.33 5.23 -18.57
CA PRO A 39 -8.66 4.03 -19.06
C PRO A 39 -7.30 4.36 -19.67
N LEU A 40 -6.32 3.47 -19.44
CA LEU A 40 -4.97 3.55 -19.99
C LEU A 40 -4.75 2.45 -21.02
N ARG A 41 -4.06 2.78 -22.10
CA ARG A 41 -3.66 1.80 -23.13
C ARG A 41 -2.57 0.89 -22.61
N THR A 42 -2.70 -0.40 -22.89
CA THR A 42 -1.61 -1.36 -22.75
C THR A 42 -0.57 -1.10 -23.84
N ILE A 43 0.68 -0.90 -23.45
CA ILE A 43 1.80 -0.72 -24.38
C ILE A 43 2.14 -2.07 -25.02
N ARG A 44 2.31 -3.12 -24.18
CA ARG A 44 2.56 -4.48 -24.63
C ARG A 44 2.22 -5.50 -23.53
N SER A 45 1.85 -6.71 -23.93
CA SER A 45 1.81 -7.86 -23.02
C SER A 45 3.24 -8.34 -22.74
N VAL A 46 3.49 -8.76 -21.50
CA VAL A 46 4.81 -9.29 -21.09
C VAL A 46 4.77 -10.83 -20.97
N GLY A 47 3.64 -11.35 -20.55
CA GLY A 47 3.47 -12.78 -20.30
C GLY A 47 2.64 -13.01 -19.02
N ALA A 48 2.76 -14.19 -18.46
CA ALA A 48 2.10 -14.53 -17.21
C ALA A 48 2.98 -15.42 -16.35
N LEU A 49 2.79 -15.34 -15.03
CA LEU A 49 3.36 -16.22 -14.02
C LEU A 49 2.25 -17.05 -13.37
N GLU A 50 2.61 -18.20 -12.86
CA GLU A 50 1.77 -18.98 -11.95
C GLU A 50 2.08 -18.53 -10.53
N PRO A 51 1.12 -17.91 -9.82
CA PRO A 51 1.36 -17.48 -8.45
C PRO A 51 1.50 -18.68 -7.50
N ALA A 52 2.49 -18.69 -6.64
CA ALA A 52 2.73 -19.77 -5.68
C ALA A 52 1.49 -20.06 -4.81
N TRP A 53 0.76 -19.01 -4.44
CA TRP A 53 -0.47 -19.09 -3.62
C TRP A 53 -1.73 -19.52 -4.39
N ASN A 54 -1.64 -19.70 -5.70
CA ASN A 54 -2.74 -20.15 -6.54
C ASN A 54 -2.23 -21.11 -7.63
N PRO A 55 -1.80 -22.34 -7.26
CA PRO A 55 -1.33 -23.36 -8.20
C PRO A 55 -2.34 -23.63 -9.31
N GLY A 56 -1.87 -23.69 -10.55
CA GLY A 56 -2.69 -23.77 -11.75
C GLY A 56 -3.34 -22.47 -12.18
N GLY A 57 -3.23 -21.42 -11.38
CA GLY A 57 -3.71 -20.08 -11.71
C GLY A 57 -2.76 -19.34 -12.67
N LYS A 58 -3.25 -18.20 -13.17
CA LYS A 58 -2.48 -17.39 -14.13
C LYS A 58 -2.57 -15.90 -13.78
N MET A 59 -1.44 -15.31 -13.48
CA MET A 59 -1.30 -13.86 -13.25
C MET A 59 -0.64 -13.22 -14.46
N SER A 60 -1.42 -12.46 -15.23
CA SER A 60 -0.94 -11.81 -16.46
C SER A 60 -0.28 -10.46 -16.18
N PHE A 61 0.80 -10.18 -16.90
CA PHE A 61 1.58 -8.96 -16.80
C PHE A 61 1.61 -8.22 -18.13
N GLN A 62 1.54 -6.89 -18.03
CA GLN A 62 1.60 -5.97 -19.16
C GLN A 62 2.31 -4.69 -18.76
N VAL A 63 2.91 -4.02 -19.73
CA VAL A 63 3.47 -2.68 -19.58
C VAL A 63 2.35 -1.68 -19.85
N GLY A 64 2.10 -0.77 -18.89
CA GLY A 64 0.96 0.15 -18.92
C GLY A 64 -0.39 -0.56 -18.75
N GLY A 65 -1.45 0.05 -19.26
CA GLY A 65 -2.82 -0.47 -19.18
C GLY A 65 -3.50 -0.24 -17.82
N GLY A 66 -4.70 -0.77 -17.68
CA GLY A 66 -5.55 -0.54 -16.52
C GLY A 66 -6.33 0.77 -16.63
N SER A 67 -6.58 1.39 -15.50
CA SER A 67 -7.23 2.70 -15.39
C SER A 67 -6.77 3.41 -14.13
N PHE A 68 -6.99 4.71 -14.08
CA PHE A 68 -6.82 5.50 -12.86
C PHE A 68 -8.06 6.36 -12.62
N LEU A 69 -8.16 6.91 -11.42
CA LEU A 69 -9.25 7.77 -10.98
C LEU A 69 -8.80 9.22 -11.01
N GLU A 70 -9.67 10.12 -11.47
CA GLU A 70 -9.53 11.56 -11.33
C GLU A 70 -10.67 12.09 -10.45
N VAL A 71 -10.33 12.91 -9.45
CA VAL A 71 -11.25 13.69 -8.64
C VAL A 71 -11.00 15.16 -8.92
N HIS A 72 -11.95 15.82 -9.58
CA HIS A 72 -11.84 17.21 -10.00
C HIS A 72 -12.46 18.15 -8.95
N SER A 73 -11.87 19.33 -8.76
CA SER A 73 -12.38 20.37 -7.87
C SER A 73 -12.78 21.63 -8.60
N ASP A 74 -13.55 22.50 -7.92
CA ASP A 74 -13.95 23.83 -8.41
C ASP A 74 -12.79 24.84 -8.45
N GLN A 75 -11.64 24.48 -7.92
CA GLN A 75 -10.39 25.25 -7.99
C GLN A 75 -9.48 24.83 -9.15
N GLY A 76 -9.95 23.93 -10.02
CA GLY A 76 -9.19 23.42 -11.16
C GLY A 76 -8.11 22.40 -10.81
N LEU A 77 -8.01 21.99 -9.54
CA LEU A 77 -7.11 20.92 -9.12
C LEU A 77 -7.74 19.56 -9.39
N VAL A 78 -6.89 18.57 -9.70
CA VAL A 78 -7.28 17.19 -9.94
C VAL A 78 -6.43 16.27 -9.08
N GLY A 79 -7.05 15.49 -8.21
CA GLY A 79 -6.42 14.39 -7.49
C GLY A 79 -6.52 13.09 -8.27
N ILE A 80 -5.50 12.24 -8.16
CA ILE A 80 -5.44 10.94 -8.84
C ILE A 80 -5.35 9.79 -7.84
N GLY A 81 -5.93 8.64 -8.22
CA GLY A 81 -5.88 7.41 -7.43
C GLY A 81 -5.96 6.17 -8.31
N PRO A 82 -5.77 4.97 -7.74
CA PRO A 82 -5.92 3.71 -8.48
C PRO A 82 -7.30 3.61 -9.15
N GLY A 83 -7.38 2.90 -10.27
CA GLY A 83 -8.65 2.68 -10.96
C GLY A 83 -9.67 1.91 -10.14
N MET A 84 -10.95 2.17 -10.40
CA MET A 84 -12.07 1.47 -9.78
C MET A 84 -13.04 0.95 -10.86
N ASP A 85 -13.99 0.11 -10.45
CA ASP A 85 -15.08 -0.32 -11.35
C ASP A 85 -15.92 0.89 -11.76
N PRO A 86 -16.03 1.20 -13.07
CA PRO A 86 -16.85 2.29 -13.56
C PRO A 86 -18.34 2.17 -13.18
N GLY A 87 -18.84 0.97 -12.94
CA GLY A 87 -20.22 0.73 -12.49
C GLY A 87 -20.54 1.35 -11.13
N LEU A 88 -19.53 1.64 -10.31
CA LEU A 88 -19.68 2.29 -9.01
C LEU A 88 -19.78 3.83 -9.12
N LEU A 89 -19.38 4.43 -10.24
CA LEU A 89 -19.33 5.89 -10.41
C LEU A 89 -20.65 6.62 -10.08
N PRO A 90 -21.84 6.17 -10.52
CA PRO A 90 -23.09 6.86 -10.21
C PRO A 90 -23.34 6.98 -8.69
N ALA A 91 -23.14 5.88 -7.95
CA ALA A 91 -23.32 5.85 -6.50
C ALA A 91 -22.31 6.75 -5.79
N VAL A 92 -21.07 6.71 -6.21
CA VAL A 92 -19.98 7.52 -5.65
C VAL A 92 -20.20 9.01 -5.91
N LYS A 93 -20.54 9.39 -7.15
CA LYS A 93 -20.84 10.78 -7.50
C LYS A 93 -22.01 11.34 -6.68
N ALA A 94 -23.06 10.56 -6.48
CA ALA A 94 -24.19 10.97 -5.65
C ALA A 94 -23.79 11.30 -4.19
N GLN A 95 -22.71 10.72 -3.68
CA GLN A 95 -22.25 10.95 -2.32
C GLN A 95 -21.22 12.08 -2.18
N LEU A 96 -20.40 12.30 -3.19
CA LEU A 96 -19.23 13.16 -3.10
C LEU A 96 -19.32 14.47 -3.87
N LEU A 97 -20.14 14.57 -4.93
CA LEU A 97 -20.27 15.82 -5.69
C LEU A 97 -20.79 16.96 -4.81
N GLY A 98 -20.13 18.11 -4.90
CA GLY A 98 -20.42 19.30 -4.11
C GLY A 98 -19.89 19.25 -2.67
N GLN A 99 -19.31 18.12 -2.21
CA GLN A 99 -18.69 18.01 -0.90
C GLN A 99 -17.28 18.60 -0.89
N ASP A 100 -16.78 18.93 0.31
CA ASP A 100 -15.42 19.40 0.52
C ASP A 100 -14.47 18.18 0.58
N PRO A 101 -13.43 18.09 -0.27
CA PRO A 101 -12.51 16.95 -0.26
C PRO A 101 -11.74 16.80 1.06
N PHE A 102 -11.63 17.84 1.87
CA PHE A 102 -10.96 17.80 3.17
C PHE A 102 -11.76 17.07 4.26
N ASP A 103 -13.03 16.79 4.06
CA ASP A 103 -13.87 16.04 5.00
C ASP A 103 -13.59 14.51 4.95
N THR A 104 -12.31 14.11 4.92
CA THR A 104 -11.86 12.73 4.67
C THR A 104 -12.48 11.71 5.63
N GLU A 105 -12.61 12.04 6.91
CA GLU A 105 -13.24 11.16 7.91
C GLU A 105 -14.72 10.89 7.59
N SER A 106 -15.45 11.93 7.22
CA SER A 106 -16.86 11.83 6.83
C SER A 106 -17.00 11.03 5.52
N HIS A 107 -16.12 11.27 4.55
CA HIS A 107 -16.12 10.53 3.29
C HIS A 107 -15.78 9.06 3.50
N SER A 108 -14.75 8.75 4.28
CA SER A 108 -14.39 7.38 4.63
C SER A 108 -15.56 6.65 5.31
N ALA A 109 -16.25 7.28 6.26
CA ALA A 109 -17.40 6.69 6.92
C ALA A 109 -18.58 6.42 5.96
N ARG A 110 -18.91 7.37 5.07
CA ARG A 110 -19.96 7.21 4.06
C ARG A 110 -19.62 6.12 3.06
N LEU A 111 -18.38 6.14 2.52
CA LEU A 111 -17.93 5.18 1.54
C LEU A 111 -17.89 3.76 2.11
N ARG A 112 -17.53 3.58 3.37
CA ARG A 112 -17.64 2.28 4.07
C ARG A 112 -19.07 1.75 4.10
N TYR A 113 -20.03 2.59 4.40
CA TYR A 113 -21.43 2.18 4.43
C TYR A 113 -21.89 1.66 3.07
N TYR A 114 -21.58 2.37 2.00
CA TYR A 114 -21.96 1.97 0.64
C TYR A 114 -21.09 0.83 0.07
N ALA A 115 -19.86 0.67 0.55
CA ALA A 115 -18.97 -0.41 0.17
C ALA A 115 -19.24 -1.72 0.92
N ALA A 116 -20.04 -1.71 1.99
CA ALA A 116 -20.29 -2.90 2.83
C ALA A 116 -20.89 -4.09 2.07
N GLY A 117 -21.53 -3.88 0.91
CA GLY A 117 -22.02 -4.91 0.01
C GLY A 117 -21.21 -5.10 -1.28
N ALA A 118 -20.11 -4.34 -1.46
CA ALA A 118 -19.27 -4.32 -2.65
C ALA A 118 -17.80 -4.40 -2.29
N SER A 119 -16.91 -4.43 -3.27
CA SER A 119 -15.46 -4.39 -3.03
C SER A 119 -15.05 -3.05 -2.40
N TYR A 120 -14.31 -3.09 -1.28
CA TYR A 120 -13.67 -1.92 -0.67
C TYR A 120 -12.72 -1.19 -1.63
N ARG A 121 -12.28 -1.84 -2.69
CA ARG A 121 -11.33 -1.29 -3.67
C ARG A 121 -11.80 0.05 -4.25
N GLY A 122 -13.08 0.19 -4.56
CA GLY A 122 -13.62 1.44 -5.11
C GLY A 122 -13.56 2.60 -4.12
N SER A 123 -13.93 2.37 -2.85
CA SER A 123 -13.87 3.38 -1.80
C SER A 123 -12.42 3.75 -1.44
N ALA A 124 -11.52 2.78 -1.42
CA ALA A 124 -10.10 2.97 -1.18
C ALA A 124 -9.42 3.78 -2.28
N SER A 125 -9.74 3.49 -3.55
CA SER A 125 -9.21 4.24 -4.70
C SER A 125 -9.60 5.72 -4.65
N LEU A 126 -10.84 6.00 -4.24
CA LEU A 126 -11.32 7.37 -4.02
C LEU A 126 -10.62 8.05 -2.85
N ASP A 127 -10.45 7.36 -1.72
CA ASP A 127 -9.76 7.91 -0.57
C ASP A 127 -8.32 8.31 -0.94
N ILE A 128 -7.60 7.50 -1.71
CA ILE A 128 -6.26 7.83 -2.23
C ILE A 128 -6.32 9.08 -3.12
N ALA A 129 -7.29 9.17 -4.04
CA ALA A 129 -7.43 10.33 -4.93
C ALA A 129 -7.80 11.61 -4.17
N LEU A 130 -8.61 11.52 -3.11
CA LEU A 130 -8.91 12.65 -2.23
C LEU A 130 -7.66 13.13 -1.48
N TRP A 131 -6.85 12.20 -0.96
CA TRP A 131 -5.60 12.57 -0.32
C TRP A 131 -4.61 13.22 -1.30
N ASP A 132 -4.50 12.73 -2.55
CA ASP A 132 -3.69 13.38 -3.57
C ASP A 132 -4.18 14.81 -3.85
N LEU A 133 -5.49 14.99 -3.97
CA LEU A 133 -6.10 16.33 -4.16
C LEU A 133 -5.78 17.27 -2.98
N ILE A 134 -5.84 16.78 -1.74
CA ILE A 134 -5.50 17.54 -0.54
C ILE A 134 -4.02 17.94 -0.56
N GLY A 135 -3.12 17.02 -0.87
CA GLY A 135 -1.70 17.31 -0.98
C GLY A 135 -1.40 18.34 -2.07
N ARG A 136 -2.08 18.26 -3.22
CA ARG A 136 -2.00 19.27 -4.30
C ARG A 136 -2.55 20.62 -3.85
N ALA A 137 -3.67 20.65 -3.13
CA ALA A 137 -4.28 21.86 -2.62
C ALA A 137 -3.40 22.56 -1.56
N THR A 138 -2.71 21.78 -0.74
CA THR A 138 -1.80 22.28 0.31
C THR A 138 -0.37 22.47 -0.18
N GLN A 139 -0.07 22.14 -1.44
CA GLN A 139 1.26 22.19 -2.06
C GLN A 139 2.31 21.42 -1.26
N GLN A 140 1.92 20.26 -0.70
CA GLN A 140 2.79 19.39 0.08
C GLN A 140 2.73 17.95 -0.43
N PRO A 141 3.87 17.23 -0.50
CA PRO A 141 3.87 15.78 -0.63
C PRO A 141 3.16 15.15 0.58
N LEU A 142 2.41 14.05 0.37
CA LEU A 142 1.60 13.46 1.45
C LEU A 142 2.42 13.07 2.68
N TYR A 143 3.62 12.50 2.49
CA TYR A 143 4.46 12.12 3.63
C TYR A 143 4.87 13.34 4.49
N LYS A 144 5.15 14.50 3.88
CA LYS A 144 5.44 15.75 4.61
C LYS A 144 4.19 16.30 5.29
N PHE A 145 3.06 16.27 4.59
CA PHE A 145 1.77 16.67 5.15
C PHE A 145 1.40 15.86 6.41
N TRP A 146 1.82 14.58 6.46
CA TRP A 146 1.62 13.70 7.62
C TRP A 146 2.76 13.74 8.64
N GLY A 147 3.74 14.64 8.50
CA GLY A 147 4.84 14.84 9.44
C GLY A 147 6.04 13.92 9.23
N GLY A 148 6.11 13.22 8.10
CA GLY A 148 7.20 12.30 7.79
C GLY A 148 8.51 13.00 7.43
N GLY A 149 9.63 12.32 7.71
CA GLY A 149 10.99 12.82 7.49
C GLY A 149 11.87 11.97 6.57
N LYS A 150 11.43 10.77 6.19
CA LYS A 150 12.22 9.91 5.30
C LYS A 150 12.12 10.42 3.85
N GLU A 151 13.25 10.59 3.19
CA GLU A 151 13.31 11.00 1.77
C GLU A 151 13.44 9.81 0.83
N LYS A 152 13.81 8.65 1.38
CA LYS A 152 13.84 7.36 0.70
C LYS A 152 13.44 6.24 1.66
N VAL A 153 12.94 5.15 1.11
CA VAL A 153 12.42 4.00 1.85
C VAL A 153 13.05 2.73 1.31
N PRO A 154 13.62 1.86 2.16
CA PRO A 154 14.05 0.54 1.75
C PRO A 154 12.89 -0.26 1.17
N ALA A 155 13.13 -0.92 0.02
CA ALA A 155 12.14 -1.78 -0.61
C ALA A 155 12.62 -3.22 -0.66
N TYR A 156 11.66 -4.16 -0.66
CA TYR A 156 11.97 -5.56 -0.91
C TYR A 156 11.31 -6.10 -2.17
N ALA A 157 12.01 -7.01 -2.85
CA ALA A 157 11.48 -7.73 -4.00
C ALA A 157 10.55 -8.85 -3.53
N SER A 158 9.25 -8.68 -3.71
CA SER A 158 8.26 -9.72 -3.40
C SER A 158 8.10 -10.63 -4.62
N LEU A 159 8.58 -11.86 -4.50
CA LEU A 159 8.52 -12.85 -5.58
C LEU A 159 7.14 -13.48 -5.70
N ILE A 160 6.83 -14.08 -6.85
CA ILE A 160 5.48 -14.52 -7.21
C ILE A 160 5.39 -16.03 -7.33
N GLN A 161 6.32 -16.63 -8.08
CA GLN A 161 6.27 -18.03 -8.44
C GLN A 161 7.21 -18.90 -7.60
N LEU A 162 6.96 -20.18 -7.56
CA LEU A 162 7.93 -21.17 -7.12
C LEU A 162 9.01 -21.36 -8.20
N SER A 163 10.19 -21.76 -7.76
CA SER A 163 11.29 -22.13 -8.64
C SER A 163 12.18 -23.15 -7.94
N THR A 164 13.12 -23.76 -8.69
CA THR A 164 14.14 -24.60 -8.05
C THR A 164 15.03 -23.76 -7.12
N PRO A 165 15.63 -24.36 -6.09
CA PRO A 165 16.56 -23.66 -5.20
C PRO A 165 17.69 -22.96 -5.95
N GLU A 166 18.24 -23.61 -7.00
CA GLU A 166 19.34 -23.08 -7.82
C GLU A 166 18.93 -21.89 -8.65
N GLU A 167 17.74 -21.90 -9.24
CA GLU A 167 17.18 -20.78 -9.99
C GLU A 167 16.90 -19.60 -9.07
N ARG A 168 16.34 -19.88 -7.91
CA ARG A 168 16.03 -18.83 -6.91
C ARG A 168 17.30 -18.18 -6.36
N ALA A 169 18.33 -18.98 -6.06
CA ALA A 169 19.63 -18.48 -5.62
C ALA A 169 20.32 -17.61 -6.69
N ARG A 170 20.26 -18.00 -7.98
CA ARG A 170 20.78 -17.18 -9.08
C ARG A 170 20.03 -15.86 -9.20
N LEU A 171 18.70 -15.87 -9.15
CA LEU A 171 17.90 -14.66 -9.20
C LEU A 171 18.19 -13.74 -8.01
N ALA A 172 18.29 -14.27 -6.81
CA ALA A 172 18.61 -13.48 -5.62
C ALA A 172 19.99 -12.80 -5.74
N LYS A 173 20.99 -13.51 -6.26
CA LYS A 173 22.31 -12.94 -6.54
C LYS A 173 22.26 -11.83 -7.58
N GLN A 174 21.52 -12.04 -8.67
CA GLN A 174 21.30 -11.00 -9.70
C GLN A 174 20.63 -9.76 -9.09
N LEU A 175 19.57 -9.94 -8.30
CA LEU A 175 18.88 -8.82 -7.64
C LEU A 175 19.81 -8.06 -6.67
N LEU A 176 20.68 -8.76 -5.94
CA LEU A 176 21.69 -8.14 -5.07
C LEU A 176 22.68 -7.28 -5.88
N GLU A 177 23.13 -7.77 -7.05
CA GLU A 177 23.98 -7.03 -7.97
C GLU A 177 23.26 -5.81 -8.59
N GLU A 178 21.95 -5.89 -8.83
CA GLU A 178 21.08 -4.80 -9.28
C GLU A 178 20.77 -3.75 -8.19
N GLY A 179 21.20 -3.98 -6.96
CA GLY A 179 21.02 -3.04 -5.85
C GLY A 179 19.97 -3.44 -4.81
N TRP A 180 19.18 -4.49 -5.01
CA TRP A 180 18.23 -4.95 -4.01
C TRP A 180 18.94 -5.40 -2.73
N ARG A 181 18.35 -5.07 -1.57
CA ARG A 181 18.89 -5.44 -0.25
C ARG A 181 17.91 -6.31 0.56
N ALA A 182 16.74 -6.58 0.01
CA ALA A 182 15.73 -7.42 0.66
C ALA A 182 14.89 -8.17 -0.38
N ILE A 183 14.48 -9.41 -0.06
CA ILE A 183 13.73 -10.32 -0.94
C ILE A 183 12.70 -11.10 -0.11
N LYS A 184 11.48 -11.30 -0.63
CA LYS A 184 10.46 -12.16 -0.03
C LYS A 184 10.26 -13.40 -0.87
N LEU A 185 10.46 -14.57 -0.25
CA LEU A 185 10.35 -15.90 -0.86
C LEU A 185 9.00 -16.53 -0.54
N ARG A 186 8.47 -17.32 -1.47
CA ARG A 186 7.22 -18.07 -1.29
C ARG A 186 7.50 -19.48 -0.77
N LEU A 187 6.78 -19.90 0.28
CA LEU A 187 6.90 -21.22 0.93
C LEU A 187 5.64 -22.04 0.63
N HIS A 188 5.58 -22.62 -0.55
CA HIS A 188 4.39 -23.34 -1.06
C HIS A 188 4.70 -24.74 -1.56
N HIS A 189 5.91 -25.25 -1.28
CA HIS A 189 6.22 -26.63 -1.61
C HIS A 189 5.46 -27.64 -0.72
N PRO A 190 5.22 -28.86 -1.18
CA PRO A 190 4.51 -29.88 -0.42
C PRO A 190 5.12 -30.19 0.95
N SER A 191 6.44 -30.09 1.08
CA SER A 191 7.14 -30.38 2.34
C SER A 191 7.96 -29.21 2.87
N LEU A 192 8.10 -29.14 4.20
CA LEU A 192 9.00 -28.22 4.88
C LEU A 192 10.43 -28.27 4.31
N LYS A 193 10.91 -29.48 4.05
CA LYS A 193 12.27 -29.71 3.54
C LYS A 193 12.50 -29.03 2.18
N GLU A 194 11.50 -29.05 1.30
CA GLU A 194 11.59 -28.41 -0.02
C GLU A 194 11.61 -26.87 0.11
N ASP A 195 10.75 -26.30 0.96
CA ASP A 195 10.76 -24.88 1.24
C ASP A 195 12.10 -24.42 1.81
N LEU A 196 12.63 -25.14 2.82
CA LEU A 196 13.89 -24.79 3.46
C LEU A 196 15.07 -24.86 2.48
N ARG A 197 15.14 -25.84 1.60
CA ARG A 197 16.19 -25.91 0.56
C ARG A 197 16.28 -24.62 -0.27
N THR A 198 15.13 -24.04 -0.61
CA THR A 198 15.11 -22.78 -1.36
C THR A 198 15.67 -21.64 -0.54
N VAL A 199 15.27 -21.53 0.74
CA VAL A 199 15.78 -20.47 1.63
C VAL A 199 17.26 -20.64 1.91
N GLU A 200 17.72 -21.86 2.17
CA GLU A 200 19.14 -22.20 2.37
C GLU A 200 20.00 -21.83 1.15
N ALA A 201 19.52 -22.19 -0.05
CA ALA A 201 20.23 -21.88 -1.29
C ALA A 201 20.34 -20.36 -1.52
N VAL A 202 19.27 -19.62 -1.26
CA VAL A 202 19.28 -18.14 -1.36
C VAL A 202 20.23 -17.55 -0.31
N ARG A 203 20.14 -17.96 0.96
CA ARG A 203 21.03 -17.47 2.02
C ARG A 203 22.51 -17.77 1.70
N ALA A 204 22.81 -18.96 1.19
CA ALA A 204 24.17 -19.31 0.76
C ALA A 204 24.68 -18.43 -0.40
N ALA A 205 23.79 -18.03 -1.32
CA ALA A 205 24.15 -17.22 -2.48
C ALA A 205 24.37 -15.74 -2.15
N VAL A 206 23.58 -15.17 -1.23
CA VAL A 206 23.58 -13.72 -0.92
C VAL A 206 24.28 -13.38 0.40
N GLY A 207 24.55 -14.38 1.25
CA GLY A 207 25.16 -14.15 2.57
C GLY A 207 24.36 -13.18 3.42
N ASP A 208 25.04 -12.24 4.08
CA ASP A 208 24.44 -11.16 4.85
C ASP A 208 24.16 -9.89 4.01
N GLY A 209 24.42 -9.95 2.71
CA GLY A 209 24.20 -8.81 1.79
C GLY A 209 22.73 -8.55 1.46
N MET A 210 21.82 -9.47 1.80
CA MET A 210 20.39 -9.34 1.53
C MET A 210 19.56 -9.90 2.68
N GLU A 211 18.57 -9.15 3.11
CA GLU A 211 17.53 -9.58 4.03
C GLU A 211 16.56 -10.55 3.34
N ILE A 212 16.16 -11.62 4.05
CA ILE A 212 15.24 -12.63 3.51
C ILE A 212 13.96 -12.64 4.34
N MET A 213 12.87 -12.34 3.70
CA MET A 213 11.51 -12.49 4.20
C MET A 213 10.87 -13.74 3.58
N THR A 214 9.89 -14.32 4.25
CA THR A 214 9.20 -15.51 3.76
C THR A 214 7.71 -15.38 3.92
N ASP A 215 6.94 -15.97 2.98
CA ASP A 215 5.50 -15.90 2.96
C ASP A 215 4.89 -17.28 2.65
N ALA A 216 4.03 -17.74 3.55
CA ALA A 216 3.31 -19.01 3.44
C ALA A 216 1.90 -18.84 2.85
N ASN A 217 1.38 -17.60 2.74
CA ASN A 217 0.05 -17.24 2.22
C ASN A 217 -1.09 -18.15 2.73
N GLN A 218 -1.06 -18.58 4.00
CA GLN A 218 -2.11 -19.43 4.57
C GLN A 218 -3.38 -18.64 4.92
N ALA A 219 -3.33 -17.31 4.87
CA ALA A 219 -4.46 -16.43 5.14
C ALA A 219 -5.23 -15.97 3.88
N GLN A 220 -5.01 -16.59 2.72
CA GLN A 220 -5.76 -16.28 1.49
C GLN A 220 -7.26 -16.56 1.64
N SER A 221 -7.64 -17.56 2.43
CA SER A 221 -9.03 -17.80 2.80
C SER A 221 -9.26 -17.66 4.31
N SER A 222 -10.52 -17.54 4.70
CA SER A 222 -10.93 -17.54 6.11
C SER A 222 -11.21 -18.93 6.67
N GLY A 223 -11.05 -19.97 5.87
CA GLY A 223 -11.55 -21.30 6.19
C GLY A 223 -10.55 -22.44 6.00
N ASN A 224 -11.09 -23.62 5.84
CA ASN A 224 -10.34 -24.86 5.82
C ASN A 224 -9.87 -25.27 4.41
N TRP A 225 -9.99 -24.37 3.42
CA TRP A 225 -9.62 -24.65 2.05
C TRP A 225 -8.97 -23.42 1.38
N GLN A 226 -7.92 -23.68 0.66
CA GLN A 226 -7.31 -22.74 -0.31
C GLN A 226 -6.59 -23.58 -1.38
N PRO A 227 -6.24 -23.00 -2.54
CA PRO A 227 -5.37 -23.68 -3.50
C PRO A 227 -4.01 -24.02 -2.87
N GLY A 228 -3.46 -25.17 -3.22
CA GLY A 228 -2.15 -25.60 -2.76
C GLY A 228 -2.14 -26.24 -1.37
N VAL A 229 -1.01 -26.15 -0.69
CA VAL A 229 -0.76 -26.84 0.57
C VAL A 229 -1.31 -26.06 1.75
N LEU A 230 -2.15 -26.70 2.56
CA LEU A 230 -2.59 -26.15 3.85
C LEU A 230 -1.58 -26.51 4.93
N TRP A 231 -1.19 -25.51 5.73
CA TRP A 231 -0.34 -25.72 6.88
C TRP A 231 -1.18 -25.95 8.14
N ASP A 232 -0.78 -26.94 8.90
CA ASP A 232 -1.21 -27.07 10.29
C ASP A 232 -0.27 -26.30 11.22
N PHE A 233 -0.63 -26.25 12.48
CA PHE A 233 0.16 -25.53 13.51
C PHE A 233 1.57 -26.11 13.66
N ARG A 234 1.72 -27.43 13.55
CA ARG A 234 3.02 -28.09 13.64
C ARG A 234 3.94 -27.64 12.51
N ARG A 235 3.43 -27.64 11.26
CA ARG A 235 4.17 -27.14 10.10
C ARG A 235 4.60 -25.70 10.28
N ALA A 236 3.69 -24.82 10.74
CA ALA A 236 3.99 -23.41 10.98
C ALA A 236 5.10 -23.23 12.04
N LEU A 237 5.00 -23.95 13.17
CA LEU A 237 5.98 -23.89 14.25
C LEU A 237 7.35 -24.41 13.83
N GLU A 238 7.41 -25.57 13.17
CA GLU A 238 8.68 -26.14 12.69
C GLU A 238 9.31 -25.22 11.64
N THR A 239 8.52 -24.68 10.71
CA THR A 239 9.00 -23.74 9.69
C THR A 239 9.60 -22.49 10.34
N ALA A 240 8.89 -21.84 11.26
CA ALA A 240 9.36 -20.62 11.92
C ALA A 240 10.70 -20.84 12.64
N ARG A 241 10.85 -21.96 13.34
CA ARG A 241 12.10 -22.32 14.04
C ARG A 241 13.29 -22.54 13.09
N GLU A 242 13.07 -23.14 11.94
CA GLU A 242 14.14 -23.33 10.96
C GLU A 242 14.50 -22.01 10.25
N LEU A 243 13.52 -21.18 9.92
CA LEU A 243 13.75 -19.86 9.33
C LEU A 243 14.51 -18.92 10.27
N GLN A 244 14.28 -19.02 11.59
CA GLN A 244 15.04 -18.30 12.61
C GLN A 244 16.53 -18.66 12.54
N LYS A 245 16.90 -19.95 12.42
CA LYS A 245 18.28 -20.41 12.25
C LYS A 245 18.91 -19.86 10.96
N LEU A 246 18.11 -19.69 9.91
CA LEU A 246 18.53 -19.10 8.64
C LEU A 246 18.52 -17.56 8.65
N ARG A 247 18.23 -16.94 9.81
CA ARG A 247 18.20 -15.48 10.01
C ARG A 247 17.28 -14.77 9.04
N CYS A 248 16.09 -15.34 8.81
CA CYS A 248 15.03 -14.66 8.07
C CYS A 248 14.43 -13.52 8.91
N CYS A 249 13.90 -12.49 8.25
CA CYS A 249 13.33 -11.32 8.91
C CYS A 249 11.96 -11.58 9.50
N TRP A 250 11.11 -12.34 8.79
CA TRP A 250 9.78 -12.74 9.25
C TRP A 250 9.24 -13.95 8.49
N LEU A 251 8.21 -14.56 9.07
CA LEU A 251 7.30 -15.50 8.42
C LEU A 251 5.91 -14.86 8.30
N GLU A 252 5.45 -14.67 7.06
CA GLU A 252 4.17 -14.05 6.72
C GLU A 252 3.08 -15.10 6.57
N GLU A 253 1.91 -14.82 7.14
CA GLU A 253 0.67 -15.58 7.05
C GLU A 253 0.84 -17.12 7.23
N PRO A 254 1.43 -17.61 8.35
CA PRO A 254 1.69 -19.04 8.53
C PRO A 254 0.46 -19.89 8.83
N LEU A 255 -0.70 -19.29 9.13
CA LEU A 255 -1.95 -19.96 9.47
C LEU A 255 -3.17 -19.22 8.87
N PRO A 256 -4.37 -19.84 8.84
CA PRO A 256 -5.57 -19.21 8.31
C PRO A 256 -5.91 -17.86 8.93
N ARG A 257 -6.46 -16.94 8.13
CA ARG A 257 -6.67 -15.51 8.41
C ARG A 257 -7.25 -15.18 9.79
N TYR A 258 -8.23 -15.96 10.24
CA TYR A 258 -8.93 -15.71 11.51
C TYR A 258 -8.57 -16.68 12.62
N ALA A 259 -7.50 -17.46 12.45
CA ALA A 259 -6.98 -18.36 13.50
C ALA A 259 -6.18 -17.57 14.56
N PHE A 260 -6.72 -16.46 15.05
CA PHE A 260 -6.03 -15.50 15.93
C PHE A 260 -5.45 -16.14 17.19
N ASP A 261 -6.21 -17.02 17.86
CA ASP A 261 -5.71 -17.72 19.05
C ASP A 261 -4.49 -18.58 18.74
N ARG A 262 -4.48 -19.25 17.57
CA ARG A 262 -3.37 -20.11 17.14
C ARG A 262 -2.18 -19.30 16.63
N LEU A 263 -2.43 -18.19 15.95
CA LEU A 263 -1.38 -17.26 15.53
C LEU A 263 -0.69 -16.63 16.76
N ALA A 264 -1.48 -16.20 17.74
CA ALA A 264 -0.96 -15.66 18.99
C ALA A 264 -0.19 -16.70 19.82
N GLU A 265 -0.63 -17.99 19.79
CA GLU A 265 0.11 -19.09 20.41
C GLU A 265 1.44 -19.31 19.68
N LEU A 266 1.44 -19.31 18.35
CA LEU A 266 2.65 -19.45 17.54
C LEU A 266 3.62 -18.31 17.81
N ASN A 267 3.13 -17.07 17.84
CA ASN A 267 3.94 -15.88 18.10
C ASN A 267 4.69 -15.96 19.43
N ARG A 268 4.05 -16.49 20.48
CA ARG A 268 4.72 -16.70 21.79
C ARG A 268 5.75 -17.84 21.82
N LEU A 269 5.72 -18.77 20.86
CA LEU A 269 6.58 -19.96 20.82
C LEU A 269 7.81 -19.81 19.93
N VAL A 270 7.93 -18.70 19.22
CA VAL A 270 9.03 -18.41 18.30
C VAL A 270 9.60 -17.01 18.54
N GLU A 271 10.86 -16.81 18.19
CA GLU A 271 11.50 -15.49 18.24
C GLU A 271 11.51 -14.81 16.86
N LEU A 272 11.25 -15.59 15.78
CA LEU A 272 11.10 -15.04 14.44
C LEU A 272 9.83 -14.19 14.38
N PRO A 273 9.90 -12.91 13.97
CA PRO A 273 8.72 -12.10 13.82
C PRO A 273 7.68 -12.72 12.89
N LEU A 274 6.42 -12.70 13.29
CA LEU A 274 5.31 -13.06 12.45
C LEU A 274 4.71 -11.82 11.79
N ALA A 275 4.39 -11.93 10.51
CA ALA A 275 3.79 -10.86 9.73
C ALA A 275 2.46 -11.29 9.11
N GLY A 276 1.55 -10.34 8.85
CA GLY A 276 0.32 -10.62 8.14
C GLY A 276 -0.73 -9.52 8.20
N GLY A 277 -1.85 -9.77 7.52
CA GLY A 277 -2.98 -8.85 7.53
C GLY A 277 -3.35 -8.26 6.17
N GLU A 278 -2.71 -8.65 5.07
CA GLU A 278 -2.97 -8.11 3.73
C GLU A 278 -4.44 -8.27 3.28
N ASN A 279 -5.08 -9.33 3.73
CA ASN A 279 -6.48 -9.66 3.43
C ASN A 279 -7.47 -9.25 4.54
N ASN A 280 -6.99 -8.72 5.67
CA ASN A 280 -7.81 -8.28 6.79
C ASN A 280 -8.40 -6.88 6.54
N ARG A 281 -9.57 -6.59 7.15
CA ARG A 281 -10.37 -5.44 6.78
C ARG A 281 -10.65 -4.53 7.97
N GLY A 282 -10.35 -3.25 7.75
CA GLY A 282 -10.74 -2.19 8.66
C GLY A 282 -10.07 -2.24 10.03
N ILE A 283 -10.18 -1.14 10.73
CA ILE A 283 -9.53 -0.90 12.03
C ILE A 283 -9.88 -1.94 13.10
N HIS A 284 -11.08 -2.53 13.04
CA HIS A 284 -11.55 -3.46 14.10
C HIS A 284 -10.85 -4.81 14.03
N GLU A 285 -10.57 -5.35 12.84
CA GLU A 285 -9.81 -6.60 12.71
C GLU A 285 -8.36 -6.39 13.16
N PHE A 286 -7.72 -5.30 12.76
CA PHE A 286 -6.36 -4.97 13.20
C PHE A 286 -6.27 -4.70 14.72
N LEU A 287 -7.26 -4.03 15.32
CA LEU A 287 -7.31 -3.87 16.75
C LEU A 287 -7.47 -5.22 17.47
N SER A 288 -8.24 -6.15 16.90
CA SER A 288 -8.37 -7.51 17.45
C SER A 288 -7.04 -8.26 17.41
N MET A 289 -6.33 -8.19 16.29
CA MET A 289 -4.98 -8.78 16.16
C MET A 289 -3.98 -8.19 17.15
N LEU A 290 -3.96 -6.86 17.30
CA LEU A 290 -3.08 -6.18 18.25
C LEU A 290 -3.36 -6.59 19.71
N ARG A 291 -4.63 -6.66 20.12
CA ARG A 291 -5.01 -7.06 21.47
C ARG A 291 -4.65 -8.49 21.82
N GLN A 292 -4.61 -9.37 20.83
CA GLN A 292 -4.30 -10.79 20.99
C GLN A 292 -2.82 -11.10 20.72
N ASP A 293 -2.03 -10.11 20.32
CA ASP A 293 -0.61 -10.28 19.98
C ASP A 293 -0.38 -11.29 18.83
N VAL A 294 -1.18 -11.15 17.77
CA VAL A 294 -1.23 -12.09 16.63
C VAL A 294 0.02 -11.98 15.75
N TYR A 295 0.43 -10.75 15.44
CA TYR A 295 1.58 -10.44 14.56
C TYR A 295 2.48 -9.38 15.18
N ASP A 296 3.77 -9.42 14.88
CA ASP A 296 4.74 -8.38 15.20
C ASP A 296 4.78 -7.30 14.12
N ILE A 297 4.43 -7.68 12.89
CA ILE A 297 4.42 -6.83 11.72
C ILE A 297 3.04 -6.89 11.09
N LEU A 298 2.32 -5.76 11.09
CA LEU A 298 1.03 -5.65 10.41
C LEU A 298 1.24 -5.25 8.95
N GLN A 299 0.53 -5.93 8.03
CA GLN A 299 0.66 -5.71 6.58
C GLN A 299 -0.68 -5.29 5.94
N PRO A 300 -1.27 -4.15 6.37
CA PRO A 300 -2.54 -3.71 5.80
C PRO A 300 -2.40 -3.33 4.33
N GLU A 301 -3.43 -3.66 3.54
CA GLU A 301 -3.55 -3.26 2.13
C GLU A 301 -4.60 -2.15 1.99
N SER A 302 -4.20 -0.98 1.47
CA SER A 302 -5.12 0.16 1.33
C SER A 302 -6.35 -0.17 0.48
N LEU A 303 -6.17 -0.96 -0.59
CA LEU A 303 -7.24 -1.35 -1.51
C LEU A 303 -8.18 -2.42 -0.94
N VAL A 304 -7.84 -3.00 0.21
CA VAL A 304 -8.64 -3.99 0.94
C VAL A 304 -9.20 -3.40 2.23
N SER A 305 -8.48 -2.44 2.86
CA SER A 305 -8.75 -1.94 4.20
C SER A 305 -8.92 -0.42 4.25
N GLU A 306 -9.95 0.13 3.60
CA GLU A 306 -10.45 1.49 3.81
C GLU A 306 -9.53 2.65 3.37
N GLY A 307 -8.62 2.42 2.41
CA GLY A 307 -7.76 3.47 1.87
C GLY A 307 -6.70 3.99 2.85
N LEU A 308 -6.14 5.14 2.56
CA LEU A 308 -5.11 5.79 3.38
C LEU A 308 -5.65 6.29 4.72
N THR A 309 -6.90 6.77 4.74
CA THR A 309 -7.59 7.21 5.98
C THR A 309 -7.68 6.05 6.98
N GLY A 310 -8.01 4.85 6.51
CA GLY A 310 -8.04 3.64 7.34
C GLY A 310 -6.66 3.19 7.78
N LEU A 311 -5.70 3.11 6.84
CA LEU A 311 -4.35 2.65 7.14
C LEU A 311 -3.63 3.58 8.14
N ARG A 312 -3.83 4.89 8.05
CA ARG A 312 -3.26 5.83 9.03
C ARG A 312 -3.72 5.55 10.45
N LYS A 313 -4.97 5.16 10.64
CA LYS A 313 -5.49 4.75 11.97
C LYS A 313 -4.86 3.44 12.43
N ILE A 314 -4.70 2.47 11.52
CA ILE A 314 -4.01 1.21 11.82
C ILE A 314 -2.55 1.48 12.21
N GLY A 315 -1.84 2.37 11.51
CA GLY A 315 -0.48 2.77 11.84
C GLY A 315 -0.35 3.36 13.25
N VAL A 316 -1.26 4.26 13.64
CA VAL A 316 -1.30 4.83 15.00
C VAL A 316 -1.56 3.75 16.06
N LEU A 317 -2.45 2.81 15.79
CA LEU A 317 -2.69 1.68 16.70
C LEU A 317 -1.46 0.79 16.81
N ALA A 318 -0.82 0.44 15.69
CA ALA A 318 0.41 -0.38 15.68
C ALA A 318 1.51 0.28 16.53
N GLU A 319 1.75 1.58 16.35
CA GLU A 319 2.70 2.34 17.15
C GLU A 319 2.39 2.27 18.65
N ALA A 320 1.11 2.46 19.02
CA ALA A 320 0.66 2.41 20.43
C ALA A 320 0.85 1.02 21.06
N PHE A 321 0.84 -0.05 20.27
CA PHE A 321 1.11 -1.42 20.70
C PHE A 321 2.57 -1.85 20.52
N GLY A 322 3.46 -0.96 20.06
CA GLY A 322 4.87 -1.27 19.81
C GLY A 322 5.11 -2.23 18.65
N LYS A 323 4.19 -2.30 17.67
CA LYS A 323 4.27 -3.16 16.50
C LYS A 323 4.72 -2.39 15.25
N GLN A 324 5.34 -3.10 14.33
CA GLN A 324 5.74 -2.54 13.03
C GLN A 324 4.59 -2.61 12.01
N VAL A 325 4.68 -1.76 10.98
CA VAL A 325 3.77 -1.80 9.83
C VAL A 325 4.59 -1.86 8.54
N VAL A 326 4.31 -2.85 7.73
CA VAL A 326 4.87 -3.00 6.38
C VAL A 326 3.68 -3.21 5.43
N PRO A 327 3.09 -2.14 4.87
CA PRO A 327 1.91 -2.28 4.03
C PRO A 327 2.16 -3.21 2.85
N HIS A 328 1.16 -4.04 2.51
CA HIS A 328 1.16 -4.86 1.30
C HIS A 328 1.29 -3.98 0.04
N HIS A 329 1.64 -4.52 -1.10
CA HIS A 329 2.17 -3.82 -2.28
C HIS A 329 1.30 -2.71 -2.92
N GLY A 330 0.07 -2.45 -2.47
CA GLY A 330 -0.75 -1.34 -2.97
C GLY A 330 -1.31 -1.50 -4.39
N GLY A 331 -1.36 -2.71 -4.93
CA GLY A 331 -1.88 -2.98 -6.28
C GLY A 331 -0.89 -2.72 -7.42
N GLY A 332 0.32 -2.23 -7.15
CA GLY A 332 1.44 -2.16 -8.09
C GLY A 332 1.56 -0.87 -8.91
N ASP A 333 0.77 0.17 -8.61
CA ASP A 333 0.82 1.47 -9.28
C ASP A 333 0.61 2.64 -8.30
N LEU A 334 -0.40 3.49 -8.49
CA LEU A 334 -0.71 4.62 -7.60
C LEU A 334 -0.90 4.21 -6.14
N GLY A 335 -1.43 3.04 -5.86
CA GLY A 335 -1.54 2.53 -4.49
C GLY A 335 -0.18 2.23 -3.88
N THR A 336 0.78 1.72 -4.65
CA THR A 336 2.17 1.52 -4.18
C THR A 336 2.83 2.86 -3.86
N ILE A 337 2.63 3.89 -4.68
CA ILE A 337 3.12 5.25 -4.39
C ILE A 337 2.45 5.79 -3.11
N ALA A 338 1.16 5.56 -2.92
CA ALA A 338 0.46 5.95 -1.70
C ALA A 338 1.04 5.25 -0.45
N HIS A 339 1.38 3.96 -0.55
CA HIS A 339 2.07 3.21 0.51
C HIS A 339 3.48 3.74 0.75
N LEU A 340 4.22 4.15 -0.28
CA LEU A 340 5.54 4.77 -0.14
C LEU A 340 5.45 6.02 0.76
N HIS A 341 4.43 6.87 0.58
CA HIS A 341 4.20 8.03 1.45
C HIS A 341 3.85 7.64 2.88
N LEU A 342 3.06 6.58 3.11
CA LEU A 342 2.74 6.09 4.45
C LEU A 342 4.00 5.59 5.17
N VAL A 343 4.80 4.74 4.51
CA VAL A 343 6.05 4.20 5.07
C VAL A 343 7.04 5.31 5.38
N ALA A 344 7.10 6.35 4.53
CA ALA A 344 7.95 7.50 4.79
C ALA A 344 7.48 8.36 5.97
N ALA A 345 6.18 8.39 6.23
CA ALA A 345 5.60 9.11 7.34
C ALA A 345 5.74 8.38 8.70
N TRP A 346 5.84 7.05 8.69
CA TRP A 346 5.84 6.25 9.91
C TRP A 346 7.25 5.83 10.34
N PRO A 347 7.73 6.18 11.57
CA PRO A 347 9.01 5.72 12.08
C PRO A 347 9.11 4.19 12.20
N HIS A 348 7.99 3.52 12.54
CA HIS A 348 7.85 2.08 12.77
C HIS A 348 7.53 1.28 11.49
N ALA A 349 7.67 1.88 10.30
CA ALA A 349 7.51 1.21 9.01
C ALA A 349 8.87 1.08 8.30
N PRO A 350 9.52 -0.10 8.34
CA PRO A 350 10.88 -0.28 7.84
C PRO A 350 10.98 -0.46 6.32
N TYR A 351 9.95 -1.01 5.65
CA TYR A 351 10.03 -1.43 4.26
C TYR A 351 8.80 -1.04 3.43
N LEU A 352 9.03 -0.89 2.13
CA LEU A 352 7.99 -0.88 1.08
C LEU A 352 8.02 -2.20 0.32
N GLU A 353 6.86 -2.81 0.07
CA GLU A 353 6.74 -3.97 -0.80
C GLU A 353 6.66 -3.58 -2.28
N LEU A 354 7.52 -4.18 -3.10
CA LEU A 354 7.42 -4.12 -4.55
C LEU A 354 7.23 -5.54 -5.11
N LEU A 355 6.10 -5.80 -5.77
CA LEU A 355 5.87 -7.07 -6.44
C LEU A 355 6.86 -7.18 -7.61
N HIS A 356 7.88 -8.02 -7.47
CA HIS A 356 9.02 -8.07 -8.38
C HIS A 356 9.60 -9.47 -8.54
N ASP A 357 9.25 -10.14 -9.63
CA ASP A 357 9.74 -11.46 -10.04
C ASP A 357 10.10 -11.41 -11.54
N PRO A 358 11.24 -10.75 -11.88
CA PRO A 358 11.61 -10.45 -13.27
C PRO A 358 11.94 -11.73 -14.06
N PRO A 359 11.86 -11.67 -15.40
CA PRO A 359 11.55 -10.49 -16.22
C PRO A 359 10.05 -10.22 -16.38
N ILE A 360 9.17 -11.16 -16.07
CA ILE A 360 7.72 -11.06 -16.31
C ILE A 360 7.05 -10.22 -15.23
N GLY A 361 7.28 -10.52 -13.95
CA GLY A 361 6.69 -9.85 -12.80
C GLY A 361 7.43 -8.59 -12.35
N ASP A 362 8.03 -7.82 -13.24
CA ASP A 362 8.81 -6.63 -12.91
C ASP A 362 7.90 -5.46 -12.51
N TYR A 363 8.10 -4.86 -11.33
CA TYR A 363 7.33 -3.70 -10.83
C TYR A 363 7.36 -2.52 -11.81
N ARG A 364 8.44 -2.34 -12.57
CA ARG A 364 8.60 -1.27 -13.57
C ARG A 364 7.54 -1.34 -14.67
N HIS A 365 6.95 -2.50 -14.94
CA HIS A 365 5.87 -2.66 -15.91
C HIS A 365 4.62 -1.89 -15.50
N ARG A 366 4.29 -1.88 -14.21
CA ARG A 366 3.18 -1.12 -13.66
C ARG A 366 3.51 0.36 -13.55
N PHE A 367 4.72 0.69 -13.13
CA PHE A 367 5.19 2.07 -13.01
C PHE A 367 5.37 2.78 -14.37
N ALA A 368 5.35 2.05 -15.49
CA ALA A 368 5.39 2.62 -16.83
C ALA A 368 4.20 3.55 -17.15
N ILE A 369 3.15 3.59 -16.32
CA ILE A 369 2.06 4.57 -16.45
C ILE A 369 2.47 5.98 -16.00
N PHE A 370 3.55 6.14 -15.25
CA PHE A 370 4.03 7.43 -14.80
C PHE A 370 4.93 8.10 -15.84
N GLN A 371 4.93 9.43 -15.86
CA GLN A 371 5.80 10.24 -16.71
C GLN A 371 7.27 10.02 -16.36
N GLU A 372 7.55 10.07 -15.05
CA GLU A 372 8.86 9.81 -14.44
C GLU A 372 8.69 8.72 -13.37
N PRO A 373 8.82 7.43 -13.76
CA PRO A 373 8.60 6.34 -12.82
C PRO A 373 9.69 6.30 -11.76
N PRO A 374 9.32 6.23 -10.46
CA PRO A 374 10.29 6.03 -9.39
C PRO A 374 11.11 4.75 -9.60
N ARG A 375 12.39 4.81 -9.26
CA ARG A 375 13.33 3.68 -9.44
C ARG A 375 14.06 3.38 -8.14
N LEU A 376 14.34 2.11 -7.96
CA LEU A 376 15.20 1.63 -6.89
C LEU A 376 16.63 2.16 -7.10
N ASP A 377 17.25 2.67 -6.04
CA ASP A 377 18.66 3.06 -6.03
C ASP A 377 19.58 1.85 -5.73
N HIS A 378 20.89 2.06 -5.78
CA HIS A 378 21.90 1.02 -5.52
C HIS A 378 21.98 0.57 -4.05
N GLU A 379 21.29 1.27 -3.15
CA GLU A 379 21.16 0.92 -1.72
C GLU A 379 19.88 0.15 -1.42
N GLY A 380 19.06 -0.15 -2.43
CA GLY A 380 17.80 -0.86 -2.29
C GLY A 380 16.65 0.01 -1.81
N CYS A 381 16.74 1.32 -2.02
CA CYS A 381 15.71 2.26 -1.60
C CYS A 381 14.96 2.86 -2.78
N LEU A 382 13.67 3.13 -2.58
CA LEU A 382 12.86 3.93 -3.47
C LEU A 382 12.78 5.36 -2.93
N HIS A 383 13.14 6.35 -3.76
CA HIS A 383 13.05 7.76 -3.39
C HIS A 383 11.60 8.25 -3.45
N LEU A 384 11.24 9.12 -2.52
CA LEU A 384 9.93 9.75 -2.54
C LEU A 384 9.86 10.79 -3.65
N PRO A 385 8.70 10.87 -4.34
CA PRO A 385 8.44 11.97 -5.27
C PRO A 385 8.39 13.31 -4.54
N ASP A 386 8.98 14.35 -5.13
CA ASP A 386 9.08 15.70 -4.53
C ASP A 386 7.82 16.56 -4.76
N GLY A 387 6.93 16.14 -5.65
CA GLY A 387 5.72 16.89 -6.01
C GLY A 387 4.64 16.84 -4.94
N PRO A 388 3.66 17.80 -4.98
CA PRO A 388 2.53 17.80 -4.06
C PRO A 388 1.60 16.60 -4.28
N GLY A 389 0.92 16.16 -3.22
CA GLY A 389 0.07 14.97 -3.26
C GLY A 389 0.90 13.70 -3.29
N LEU A 390 0.58 12.79 -4.21
CA LEU A 390 1.38 11.59 -4.50
C LEU A 390 2.69 11.91 -5.23
N GLY A 391 2.85 13.15 -5.72
CA GLY A 391 4.08 13.62 -6.35
C GLY A 391 4.41 12.96 -7.69
N VAL A 392 3.50 12.20 -8.27
CA VAL A 392 3.67 11.54 -9.57
C VAL A 392 2.65 12.06 -10.57
N GLU A 393 3.01 12.05 -11.85
CA GLU A 393 2.12 12.42 -12.95
C GLU A 393 1.90 11.23 -13.88
N ILE A 394 0.65 11.05 -14.31
CA ILE A 394 0.32 10.01 -15.30
C ILE A 394 0.83 10.44 -16.68
N ASN A 395 1.45 9.52 -17.38
CA ASN A 395 1.80 9.71 -18.79
C ASN A 395 0.50 9.82 -19.62
N ARG A 396 0.15 11.06 -19.97
CA ARG A 396 -1.08 11.39 -20.71
C ARG A 396 -1.16 10.76 -22.09
N ASP A 397 -0.03 10.40 -22.71
CA ASP A 397 0.02 9.69 -23.99
C ASP A 397 -0.56 8.27 -23.91
N LEU A 398 -0.67 7.71 -22.71
CA LEU A 398 -1.27 6.39 -22.47
C LEU A 398 -2.79 6.44 -22.28
N ILE A 399 -3.40 7.61 -22.20
CA ILE A 399 -4.87 7.71 -22.07
C ILE A 399 -5.50 7.13 -23.33
N ALA A 400 -6.39 6.16 -23.15
CA ALA A 400 -7.13 5.58 -24.25
C ALA A 400 -8.06 6.66 -24.85
N ARG A 401 -7.95 6.89 -26.15
CA ARG A 401 -8.89 7.76 -26.86
C ARG A 401 -10.24 7.02 -26.94
N SER A 402 -11.30 7.64 -26.47
CA SER A 402 -12.69 7.17 -26.61
C SER A 402 -13.12 7.13 -28.07
#